data_a9a576d5fd42aeab3cb3eb576e9993c4
#
_entry.id   a9a576d5fd42aeab3cb3eb576e9993c4
#
_cell.length_a   1.000
_cell.length_b   1.000
_cell.length_c   1.000
_cell.angle_alpha   90.00
_cell.angle_beta   90.00
_cell.angle_gamma   90.00
#
_symmetry.space_group_name_H-M   'P 1'
#
loop_
_entity.id
_entity.type
_entity.pdbx_description
1 polymer ?
#
loop_
_entity_poly.entity_id
_entity_poly.type
_entity_poly.pdbx_seq_one_letter_code
_entity_poly.pdbx_strand_id
1 'polypeptide(L)'
;MEISDIRRENLRALMKQRFDGKQARLADALGKSANYISRCLSTAPSSAGSKNIGEEFARDIEAKLGLERYQLDQKGMQPAEKVVSNAEYLGPFSVWDDETPLDDDEVYVPFLKEVELSAGSGRTAVEPNLKQKLRFGKNTLRRQNVQPSEAVCVTVNGNSMEPVLPHGSTVGVDQGCTTITDGKMYALNHSGQLRVKTLYRTPGGGIRMRSYNREEHPDEEYSAEEMLQKDIIVIGKVFWYSVLL
;
A
#
# COMPACT_ATOMS: atom_id res chain seq x y z
N MET A 1 -51.14 -0.18 1.48
CA MET A 1 -50.02 -1.07 1.05
C MET A 1 -49.65 -1.90 2.28
N GLU A 2 -49.75 -3.19 2.15
CA GLU A 2 -49.43 -4.11 3.24
C GLU A 2 -47.90 -4.14 3.47
N ILE A 3 -47.48 -4.49 4.69
CA ILE A 3 -46.05 -4.55 5.04
C ILE A 3 -45.27 -5.53 4.14
N SER A 4 -45.90 -6.61 3.73
CA SER A 4 -45.36 -7.59 2.79
C SER A 4 -45.04 -7.00 1.40
N ASP A 5 -45.83 -6.02 0.97
CA ASP A 5 -45.61 -5.33 -0.30
C ASP A 5 -44.41 -4.38 -0.22
N ILE A 6 -44.33 -3.64 0.89
CA ILE A 6 -43.18 -2.76 1.16
C ILE A 6 -41.88 -3.55 1.17
N ARG A 7 -41.85 -4.68 1.89
CA ARG A 7 -40.71 -5.60 1.94
C ARG A 7 -40.31 -6.13 0.57
N ARG A 8 -41.32 -6.45 -0.27
CA ARG A 8 -41.08 -6.95 -1.64
C ARG A 8 -40.50 -5.88 -2.55
N GLU A 9 -41.01 -4.64 -2.49
CA GLU A 9 -40.50 -3.51 -3.25
C GLU A 9 -39.06 -3.20 -2.87
N ASN A 10 -38.76 -3.14 -1.56
CA ASN A 10 -37.44 -2.89 -1.03
C ASN A 10 -36.43 -4.01 -1.43
N LEU A 11 -36.86 -5.29 -1.38
CA LEU A 11 -36.02 -6.39 -1.81
C LEU A 11 -35.71 -6.36 -3.31
N ARG A 12 -36.68 -5.91 -4.15
CA ARG A 12 -36.44 -5.67 -5.59
C ARG A 12 -35.44 -4.53 -5.82
N ALA A 13 -35.56 -3.42 -5.07
CA ALA A 13 -34.64 -2.32 -5.15
C ALA A 13 -33.21 -2.77 -4.78
N LEU A 14 -33.07 -3.53 -3.70
CA LEU A 14 -31.78 -4.12 -3.28
C LEU A 14 -31.21 -5.06 -4.34
N MET A 15 -32.06 -5.93 -4.93
CA MET A 15 -31.62 -6.83 -6.00
C MET A 15 -31.08 -6.05 -7.20
N LYS A 16 -31.78 -5.00 -7.61
CA LYS A 16 -31.34 -4.16 -8.75
C LYS A 16 -30.03 -3.44 -8.45
N GLN A 17 -29.87 -2.91 -7.24
CA GLN A 17 -28.74 -2.07 -6.88
C GLN A 17 -27.48 -2.89 -6.51
N ARG A 18 -27.62 -3.94 -5.70
CA ARG A 18 -26.46 -4.69 -5.15
C ARG A 18 -26.13 -5.97 -5.93
N PHE A 19 -27.03 -6.46 -6.76
CA PHE A 19 -26.88 -7.74 -7.45
C PHE A 19 -27.11 -7.64 -8.97
N ASP A 20 -27.00 -6.44 -9.55
CA ASP A 20 -27.19 -6.16 -10.99
C ASP A 20 -28.56 -6.66 -11.52
N GLY A 21 -29.58 -6.70 -10.68
CA GLY A 21 -30.88 -7.29 -11.02
C GLY A 21 -30.88 -8.82 -11.16
N LYS A 22 -29.78 -9.50 -10.83
CA LYS A 22 -29.64 -10.95 -10.99
C LYS A 22 -30.18 -11.69 -9.76
N GLN A 23 -31.34 -12.30 -9.93
CA GLN A 23 -32.02 -13.06 -8.87
C GLN A 23 -31.21 -14.21 -8.31
N ALA A 24 -30.39 -14.91 -9.13
CA ALA A 24 -29.54 -15.99 -8.67
C ALA A 24 -28.52 -15.51 -7.63
N ARG A 25 -27.86 -14.33 -7.86
CA ARG A 25 -26.91 -13.75 -6.93
C ARG A 25 -27.55 -13.35 -5.60
N LEU A 26 -28.78 -12.82 -5.64
CA LEU A 26 -29.54 -12.52 -4.43
C LEU A 26 -29.90 -13.79 -3.68
N ALA A 27 -30.30 -14.85 -4.39
CA ALA A 27 -30.64 -16.14 -3.79
C ALA A 27 -29.41 -16.77 -3.08
N ASP A 28 -28.25 -16.75 -3.72
CA ASP A 28 -26.99 -17.21 -3.13
C ASP A 28 -26.61 -16.40 -1.87
N ALA A 29 -26.69 -15.07 -1.93
CA ALA A 29 -26.39 -14.19 -0.78
C ALA A 29 -27.33 -14.46 0.40
N LEU A 30 -28.59 -14.83 0.15
CA LEU A 30 -29.59 -15.16 1.18
C LEU A 30 -29.59 -16.65 1.59
N GLY A 31 -28.80 -17.50 0.93
CA GLY A 31 -28.80 -18.94 1.21
C GLY A 31 -30.14 -19.60 0.91
N LYS A 32 -30.85 -19.14 -0.13
CA LYS A 32 -32.16 -19.65 -0.54
C LYS A 32 -32.13 -20.09 -2.00
N SER A 33 -33.06 -20.97 -2.39
CA SER A 33 -33.18 -21.34 -3.79
C SER A 33 -33.68 -20.19 -4.66
N ALA A 34 -33.25 -20.12 -5.93
CA ALA A 34 -33.70 -19.10 -6.86
C ALA A 34 -35.23 -19.11 -7.02
N ASN A 35 -35.85 -20.30 -6.99
CA ASN A 35 -37.32 -20.43 -7.06
C ASN A 35 -38.01 -19.83 -5.82
N TYR A 36 -37.41 -19.97 -4.62
CA TYR A 36 -37.97 -19.37 -3.41
C TYR A 36 -37.96 -17.84 -3.53
N ILE A 37 -36.85 -17.25 -3.93
CA ILE A 37 -36.70 -15.79 -4.12
C ILE A 37 -37.63 -15.29 -5.24
N SER A 38 -37.77 -16.03 -6.34
CA SER A 38 -38.72 -15.71 -7.41
C SER A 38 -40.17 -15.54 -6.89
N ARG A 39 -40.59 -16.48 -6.03
CA ARG A 39 -41.92 -16.43 -5.42
C ARG A 39 -42.10 -15.27 -4.44
N CYS A 40 -41.06 -14.88 -3.69
CA CYS A 40 -41.04 -13.71 -2.82
C CYS A 40 -41.08 -12.40 -3.58
N LEU A 41 -40.49 -12.35 -4.75
CA LEU A 41 -40.46 -11.17 -5.62
C LEU A 41 -41.71 -11.06 -6.52
N SER A 42 -42.54 -12.10 -6.64
CA SER A 42 -43.72 -12.10 -7.51
C SER A 42 -44.80 -11.16 -6.96
N THR A 43 -45.44 -10.42 -7.86
CA THR A 43 -46.63 -9.58 -7.60
C THR A 43 -47.96 -10.29 -7.91
N ALA A 44 -47.88 -11.56 -8.37
CA ALA A 44 -49.06 -12.34 -8.69
C ALA A 44 -49.95 -12.56 -7.43
N PRO A 45 -51.27 -12.69 -7.56
CA PRO A 45 -52.14 -13.05 -6.43
C PRO A 45 -51.65 -14.32 -5.72
N SER A 46 -51.89 -14.42 -4.44
CA SER A 46 -51.45 -15.53 -3.58
C SER A 46 -51.86 -16.92 -4.10
N SER A 47 -52.93 -16.99 -4.84
CA SER A 47 -53.41 -18.21 -5.54
C SER A 47 -52.44 -18.74 -6.63
N ALA A 48 -51.53 -17.91 -7.15
CA ALA A 48 -50.62 -18.23 -8.24
C ALA A 48 -49.18 -18.56 -7.79
N GLY A 49 -48.98 -18.90 -6.51
CA GLY A 49 -47.68 -19.37 -6.01
C GLY A 49 -46.74 -18.26 -5.49
N SER A 50 -47.20 -17.01 -5.36
CA SER A 50 -46.42 -15.96 -4.67
C SER A 50 -46.22 -16.31 -3.20
N LYS A 51 -45.21 -15.75 -2.57
CA LYS A 51 -44.87 -15.93 -1.16
C LYS A 51 -44.64 -14.60 -0.49
N ASN A 52 -45.33 -14.39 0.66
CA ASN A 52 -45.12 -13.18 1.45
C ASN A 52 -43.78 -13.22 2.18
N ILE A 53 -43.14 -12.07 2.31
CA ILE A 53 -41.96 -11.88 3.14
C ILE A 53 -42.41 -11.62 4.56
N GLY A 54 -42.51 -12.71 5.36
CA GLY A 54 -42.88 -12.65 6.78
C GLY A 54 -41.81 -11.98 7.63
N GLU A 55 -42.11 -11.78 8.92
CA GLU A 55 -41.21 -11.08 9.86
C GLU A 55 -39.84 -11.76 9.99
N GLU A 56 -39.84 -13.07 10.24
CA GLU A 56 -38.64 -13.85 10.42
C GLU A 56 -37.72 -13.77 9.20
N PHE A 57 -38.28 -13.92 8.00
CA PHE A 57 -37.49 -13.85 6.77
C PHE A 57 -37.01 -12.43 6.46
N ALA A 58 -37.78 -11.41 6.81
CA ALA A 58 -37.36 -10.02 6.68
C ALA A 58 -36.13 -9.72 7.55
N ARG A 59 -36.11 -10.19 8.80
CA ARG A 59 -34.95 -10.05 9.72
C ARG A 59 -33.74 -10.85 9.23
N ASP A 60 -33.95 -12.05 8.65
CA ASP A 60 -32.87 -12.84 8.03
C ASP A 60 -32.26 -12.14 6.83
N ILE A 61 -33.10 -11.50 5.99
CA ILE A 61 -32.63 -10.66 4.86
C ILE A 61 -31.78 -9.49 5.37
N GLU A 62 -32.26 -8.76 6.38
CA GLU A 62 -31.54 -7.61 6.93
C GLU A 62 -30.19 -8.02 7.49
N ALA A 63 -30.14 -9.08 8.30
CA ALA A 63 -28.91 -9.58 8.86
C ALA A 63 -27.88 -10.01 7.80
N LYS A 64 -28.31 -10.74 6.77
CA LYS A 64 -27.44 -11.23 5.70
C LYS A 64 -26.98 -10.16 4.72
N LEU A 65 -27.79 -9.13 4.53
CA LEU A 65 -27.46 -8.02 3.63
C LEU A 65 -26.87 -6.80 4.36
N GLY A 66 -26.63 -6.90 5.67
CA GLY A 66 -26.06 -5.83 6.47
C GLY A 66 -26.94 -4.57 6.53
N LEU A 67 -28.25 -4.76 6.62
CA LEU A 67 -29.23 -3.70 6.80
C LEU A 67 -29.51 -3.48 8.28
N GLU A 68 -29.98 -2.27 8.61
CA GLU A 68 -30.48 -1.99 9.95
C GLU A 68 -31.78 -2.76 10.22
N ARG A 69 -32.03 -3.09 11.49
CA ARG A 69 -33.25 -3.80 11.89
C ARG A 69 -34.45 -2.95 11.54
N TYR A 70 -35.47 -3.56 10.90
CA TYR A 70 -36.70 -2.93 10.35
C TYR A 70 -36.46 -1.99 9.16
N GLN A 71 -35.29 -1.94 8.58
CA GLN A 71 -34.99 -1.12 7.41
C GLN A 71 -35.77 -1.61 6.18
N LEU A 72 -35.99 -2.92 6.05
CA LEU A 72 -36.77 -3.52 4.98
C LEU A 72 -38.26 -3.16 5.04
N ASP A 73 -38.74 -2.69 6.21
CA ASP A 73 -40.12 -2.31 6.46
C ASP A 73 -40.41 -0.84 6.16
N GLN A 74 -39.38 -0.03 5.87
CA GLN A 74 -39.53 1.41 5.62
C GLN A 74 -40.00 1.68 4.20
N LYS A 75 -41.06 2.54 4.04
CA LYS A 75 -41.50 2.98 2.71
C LYS A 75 -40.41 3.81 2.02
N GLY A 76 -40.12 3.48 0.78
CA GLY A 76 -39.15 4.25 -0.02
C GLY A 76 -37.73 4.09 0.48
N MET A 77 -37.39 2.94 1.07
CA MET A 77 -36.00 2.60 1.43
C MET A 77 -35.10 2.91 0.26
N GLN A 78 -34.24 3.92 0.40
CA GLN A 78 -33.10 4.09 -0.48
C GLN A 78 -32.01 3.18 0.07
N PRO A 79 -31.68 2.10 -0.63
CA PRO A 79 -30.52 1.30 -0.25
C PRO A 79 -29.31 2.23 -0.25
N ALA A 80 -28.53 2.24 0.84
CA ALA A 80 -27.29 3.00 0.87
C ALA A 80 -26.48 2.69 -0.40
N GLU A 81 -26.04 3.72 -1.10
CA GLU A 81 -25.16 3.53 -2.24
C GLU A 81 -24.00 2.64 -1.79
N LYS A 82 -23.73 1.59 -2.57
CA LYS A 82 -22.58 0.75 -2.31
C LYS A 82 -21.35 1.65 -2.42
N VAL A 83 -20.78 2.03 -1.28
CA VAL A 83 -19.46 2.64 -1.27
C VAL A 83 -18.54 1.62 -1.93
N VAL A 84 -18.18 1.86 -3.17
CA VAL A 84 -17.20 1.06 -3.88
C VAL A 84 -15.88 1.37 -3.17
N SER A 85 -15.51 0.51 -2.24
CA SER A 85 -14.19 0.59 -1.62
C SER A 85 -13.16 0.43 -2.74
N ASN A 86 -12.25 1.37 -2.85
CA ASN A 86 -11.06 1.25 -3.69
C ASN A 86 -9.96 0.41 -3.02
N ALA A 87 -10.26 -0.14 -1.82
CA ALA A 87 -9.39 -1.03 -1.09
C ALA A 87 -9.93 -2.47 -1.17
N GLU A 88 -9.09 -3.38 -1.56
CA GLU A 88 -9.35 -4.82 -1.56
C GLU A 88 -8.77 -5.43 -0.28
N TYR A 89 -9.58 -6.24 0.42
CA TYR A 89 -9.10 -6.98 1.58
C TYR A 89 -8.25 -8.17 1.10
N LEU A 90 -6.95 -8.12 1.37
CA LEU A 90 -5.99 -9.12 0.90
C LEU A 90 -5.83 -10.33 1.86
N GLY A 91 -6.57 -10.40 2.94
CA GLY A 91 -6.52 -11.51 3.89
C GLY A 91 -6.25 -11.09 5.34
N PRO A 92 -6.15 -12.04 6.25
CA PRO A 92 -5.88 -11.77 7.67
C PRO A 92 -4.48 -11.20 7.86
N PHE A 93 -4.36 -10.31 8.86
CA PHE A 93 -3.09 -9.76 9.27
C PHE A 93 -2.28 -10.83 10.01
N SER A 94 -1.07 -11.10 9.54
CA SER A 94 -0.10 -11.93 10.24
C SER A 94 0.81 -11.02 11.07
N VAL A 95 0.79 -11.16 12.40
CA VAL A 95 1.69 -10.43 13.31
C VAL A 95 3.01 -11.19 13.38
N TRP A 96 4.12 -10.48 13.24
CA TRP A 96 5.46 -11.05 13.35
C TRP A 96 6.33 -10.21 14.31
N ASP A 97 7.31 -10.86 14.92
CA ASP A 97 8.32 -10.27 15.78
C ASP A 97 9.74 -10.73 15.34
N ASP A 98 10.76 -10.35 16.09
CA ASP A 98 12.15 -10.68 15.75
C ASP A 98 12.45 -12.19 15.86
N GLU A 99 11.63 -12.97 16.57
CA GLU A 99 11.76 -14.42 16.74
C GLU A 99 10.98 -15.19 15.67
N THR A 100 10.05 -14.55 14.97
CA THR A 100 9.26 -15.18 13.91
C THR A 100 10.15 -15.52 12.71
N PRO A 101 10.24 -16.80 12.28
CA PRO A 101 10.99 -17.17 11.09
C PRO A 101 10.52 -16.43 9.85
N LEU A 102 11.43 -16.26 8.86
CA LEU A 102 11.05 -15.74 7.54
C LEU A 102 10.17 -16.77 6.83
N ASP A 103 9.13 -16.28 6.16
CA ASP A 103 8.40 -17.08 5.20
C ASP A 103 9.23 -17.29 3.91
N ASP A 104 8.88 -18.31 3.11
CA ASP A 104 9.61 -18.66 1.89
C ASP A 104 9.67 -17.52 0.87
N ASP A 105 8.72 -16.58 0.93
CA ASP A 105 8.64 -15.41 0.05
C ASP A 105 9.20 -14.13 0.67
N GLU A 106 9.88 -14.21 1.80
CA GLU A 106 10.49 -13.08 2.50
C GLU A 106 12.03 -13.14 2.50
N VAL A 107 12.64 -12.00 2.79
CA VAL A 107 14.09 -11.82 2.92
C VAL A 107 14.40 -10.68 3.88
N TYR A 108 15.51 -10.79 4.62
CA TYR A 108 16.05 -9.67 5.39
C TYR A 108 16.92 -8.78 4.53
N VAL A 109 16.66 -7.47 4.60
CA VAL A 109 17.47 -6.43 3.96
C VAL A 109 18.21 -5.67 5.07
N PRO A 110 19.56 -5.65 5.07
CA PRO A 110 20.35 -4.98 6.10
C PRO A 110 20.33 -3.46 5.92
N PHE A 111 20.57 -2.73 7.02
CA PHE A 111 20.81 -1.30 6.96
C PHE A 111 22.27 -0.98 6.68
N LEU A 112 22.54 0.13 6.02
CA LEU A 112 23.85 0.77 6.01
C LEU A 112 23.94 1.75 7.19
N LYS A 113 25.12 1.87 7.76
CA LYS A 113 25.44 2.85 8.83
C LYS A 113 26.73 3.58 8.53
N GLU A 114 26.86 4.77 9.05
CA GLU A 114 28.12 5.51 9.11
C GLU A 114 28.96 4.99 10.28
N VAL A 115 30.22 4.67 10.03
CA VAL A 115 31.17 4.18 11.04
C VAL A 115 32.40 5.08 11.06
N GLU A 116 32.80 5.53 12.23
CA GLU A 116 34.04 6.28 12.41
C GLU A 116 35.25 5.35 12.25
N LEU A 117 36.11 5.60 11.26
CA LEU A 117 37.23 4.70 10.88
C LEU A 117 38.35 4.64 11.91
N SER A 118 38.52 5.67 12.74
CA SER A 118 39.45 5.67 13.88
C SER A 118 39.18 6.84 14.81
N ALA A 119 39.36 6.62 16.10
CA ALA A 119 39.18 7.66 17.11
C ALA A 119 40.10 8.87 16.82
N GLY A 120 39.49 10.01 16.47
CA GLY A 120 40.16 11.29 16.28
C GLY A 120 40.57 11.63 14.84
N SER A 121 40.32 10.79 13.83
CA SER A 121 40.63 11.14 12.44
C SER A 121 39.53 11.92 11.71
N GLY A 122 38.31 11.95 12.25
CA GLY A 122 37.13 12.57 11.62
C GLY A 122 36.70 11.92 10.30
N ARG A 123 37.28 10.75 9.97
CA ARG A 123 36.92 9.98 8.78
C ARG A 123 35.85 8.97 9.11
N THR A 124 34.77 8.97 8.34
CA THR A 124 33.68 7.99 8.42
C THR A 124 33.71 7.07 7.22
N ALA A 125 33.18 5.88 7.36
CA ALA A 125 32.92 4.94 6.29
C ALA A 125 31.48 4.46 6.35
N VAL A 126 30.95 4.00 5.25
CA VAL A 126 29.61 3.41 5.14
C VAL A 126 29.75 1.90 5.12
N GLU A 127 29.17 1.23 6.12
CA GLU A 127 29.25 -0.22 6.28
C GLU A 127 27.86 -0.84 6.53
N PRO A 128 27.65 -2.13 6.20
CA PRO A 128 26.41 -2.83 6.57
C PRO A 128 26.26 -2.95 8.09
N ASN A 129 25.09 -2.59 8.60
CA ASN A 129 24.70 -2.83 9.97
C ASN A 129 23.98 -4.16 10.10
N LEU A 130 24.71 -5.22 10.45
CA LEU A 130 24.16 -6.57 10.56
C LEU A 130 23.16 -6.77 11.72
N LYS A 131 23.11 -5.82 12.66
CA LYS A 131 22.17 -5.86 13.80
C LYS A 131 20.81 -5.27 13.46
N GLN A 132 20.74 -4.40 12.47
CA GLN A 132 19.50 -3.76 12.04
C GLN A 132 19.14 -4.24 10.63
N LYS A 133 17.97 -4.83 10.50
CA LYS A 133 17.47 -5.39 9.24
C LYS A 133 15.98 -5.16 9.13
N LEU A 134 15.49 -5.04 7.92
CA LEU A 134 14.07 -4.93 7.61
C LEU A 134 13.62 -6.17 6.84
N ARG A 135 12.43 -6.67 7.18
CA ARG A 135 11.82 -7.79 6.49
C ARG A 135 11.12 -7.29 5.22
N PHE A 136 11.46 -7.87 4.07
CA PHE A 136 10.86 -7.56 2.78
C PHE A 136 10.29 -8.80 2.11
N GLY A 137 9.11 -8.66 1.50
CA GLY A 137 8.60 -9.67 0.60
C GLY A 137 9.42 -9.71 -0.71
N LYS A 138 9.85 -10.90 -1.14
CA LYS A 138 10.58 -11.11 -2.40
C LYS A 138 9.83 -10.58 -3.61
N ASN A 139 8.48 -10.58 -3.56
CA ASN A 139 7.64 -10.02 -4.61
C ASN A 139 7.81 -8.50 -4.76
N THR A 140 8.03 -7.76 -3.66
CA THR A 140 8.29 -6.32 -3.70
C THR A 140 9.61 -6.05 -4.42
N LEU A 141 10.68 -6.76 -4.07
CA LEU A 141 11.97 -6.64 -4.73
C LEU A 141 11.89 -7.01 -6.22
N ARG A 142 11.23 -8.13 -6.53
CA ARG A 142 11.06 -8.61 -7.90
C ARG A 142 10.30 -7.61 -8.78
N ARG A 143 9.22 -6.98 -8.27
CA ARG A 143 8.47 -5.94 -9.00
C ARG A 143 9.31 -4.70 -9.32
N GLN A 144 10.31 -4.40 -8.51
CA GLN A 144 11.25 -3.30 -8.71
C GLN A 144 12.52 -3.73 -9.46
N ASN A 145 12.60 -5.01 -9.87
CA ASN A 145 13.76 -5.61 -10.52
C ASN A 145 15.04 -5.53 -9.67
N VAL A 146 14.91 -5.65 -8.36
CA VAL A 146 15.99 -5.60 -7.38
C VAL A 146 16.38 -7.02 -6.97
N GLN A 147 17.67 -7.34 -7.04
CA GLN A 147 18.19 -8.59 -6.51
C GLN A 147 18.27 -8.50 -4.98
N PRO A 148 17.78 -9.51 -4.23
CA PRO A 148 17.82 -9.49 -2.78
C PRO A 148 19.20 -9.27 -2.18
N SER A 149 20.26 -9.77 -2.82
CA SER A 149 21.66 -9.59 -2.42
C SER A 149 22.17 -8.15 -2.57
N GLU A 150 21.55 -7.36 -3.43
CA GLU A 150 21.92 -5.98 -3.70
C GLU A 150 21.03 -4.97 -2.96
N ALA A 151 20.02 -5.45 -2.23
CA ALA A 151 19.10 -4.59 -1.49
C ALA A 151 19.69 -4.20 -0.13
N VAL A 152 19.67 -2.92 0.18
CA VAL A 152 20.04 -2.38 1.50
C VAL A 152 19.05 -1.30 1.91
N CYS A 153 18.98 -1.02 3.21
CA CYS A 153 18.19 0.08 3.75
C CYS A 153 19.10 1.21 4.25
N VAL A 154 18.62 2.43 4.15
CA VAL A 154 19.28 3.64 4.67
C VAL A 154 18.27 4.44 5.47
N THR A 155 18.65 4.92 6.66
CA THR A 155 17.86 5.89 7.41
C THR A 155 18.20 7.29 6.93
N VAL A 156 17.18 8.07 6.60
CA VAL A 156 17.33 9.47 6.17
C VAL A 156 17.48 10.37 7.40
N ASN A 157 18.59 11.08 7.48
CA ASN A 157 18.85 12.04 8.55
C ASN A 157 18.77 13.48 8.02
N GLY A 158 18.18 14.37 8.84
CA GLY A 158 17.99 15.78 8.48
C GLY A 158 16.74 16.02 7.65
N ASN A 159 16.58 17.26 7.18
CA ASN A 159 15.37 17.77 6.51
C ASN A 159 15.56 18.03 5.00
N SER A 160 16.70 17.67 4.44
CA SER A 160 17.02 18.02 3.06
C SER A 160 16.09 17.39 2.02
N MET A 161 15.44 16.29 2.38
CA MET A 161 14.51 15.58 1.49
C MET A 161 13.04 15.77 1.87
N GLU A 162 12.75 16.66 2.81
CA GLU A 162 11.37 17.08 3.12
C GLU A 162 10.73 17.85 1.96
N PRO A 163 9.40 17.72 1.79
CA PRO A 163 8.43 16.95 2.59
C PRO A 163 8.32 15.46 2.18
N VAL A 164 9.08 15.00 1.19
CA VAL A 164 8.96 13.65 0.62
C VAL A 164 9.52 12.58 1.57
N LEU A 165 10.69 12.86 2.16
CA LEU A 165 11.34 11.99 3.14
C LEU A 165 11.69 12.82 4.37
N PRO A 166 10.81 12.88 5.39
CA PRO A 166 11.12 13.48 6.67
C PRO A 166 12.27 12.79 7.39
N HIS A 167 12.85 13.47 8.37
CA HIS A 167 13.85 12.89 9.25
C HIS A 167 13.36 11.57 9.87
N GLY A 168 14.21 10.54 9.87
CA GLY A 168 13.88 9.20 10.36
C GLY A 168 13.23 8.29 9.31
N SER A 169 12.90 8.78 8.12
CA SER A 169 12.41 7.94 7.02
C SER A 169 13.41 6.84 6.67
N THR A 170 12.90 5.70 6.24
CA THR A 170 13.74 4.59 5.74
C THR A 170 13.58 4.51 4.23
N VAL A 171 14.68 4.37 3.50
CA VAL A 171 14.70 4.11 2.06
C VAL A 171 15.34 2.75 1.76
N GLY A 172 14.74 1.99 0.84
CA GLY A 172 15.32 0.79 0.24
C GLY A 172 16.15 1.18 -0.99
N VAL A 173 17.38 0.72 -1.06
CA VAL A 173 18.38 1.08 -2.07
C VAL A 173 18.85 -0.16 -2.80
N ASP A 174 18.87 -0.11 -4.11
CA ASP A 174 19.41 -1.13 -5.00
C ASP A 174 20.86 -0.79 -5.34
N GLN A 175 21.81 -1.50 -4.73
CA GLN A 175 23.25 -1.33 -4.96
C GLN A 175 23.69 -1.83 -6.35
N GLY A 176 22.91 -2.70 -6.97
CA GLY A 176 23.15 -3.15 -8.35
C GLY A 176 22.82 -2.07 -9.41
N CYS A 177 22.15 -0.99 -9.03
CA CYS A 177 21.75 0.09 -9.93
C CYS A 177 22.41 1.43 -9.56
N THR A 178 23.68 1.60 -9.98
CA THR A 178 24.45 2.84 -9.75
C THR A 178 24.41 3.80 -10.93
N THR A 179 23.93 3.37 -12.09
CA THR A 179 23.77 4.24 -13.28
C THR A 179 22.70 5.28 -13.03
N ILE A 180 23.05 6.56 -13.16
CA ILE A 180 22.16 7.67 -12.86
C ILE A 180 21.09 7.81 -13.96
N THR A 181 19.85 7.75 -13.54
CA THR A 181 18.68 8.21 -14.31
C THR A 181 18.25 9.55 -13.75
N ASP A 182 18.24 10.59 -14.56
CA ASP A 182 17.95 11.95 -14.14
C ASP A 182 16.60 12.06 -13.42
N GLY A 183 16.58 12.76 -12.29
CA GLY A 183 15.38 13.00 -11.50
C GLY A 183 14.97 11.84 -10.59
N LYS A 184 15.80 10.80 -10.44
CA LYS A 184 15.56 9.71 -9.49
C LYS A 184 16.39 9.89 -8.22
N MET A 185 15.88 9.34 -7.12
CA MET A 185 16.58 9.37 -5.84
C MET A 185 17.65 8.27 -5.76
N TYR A 186 18.78 8.63 -5.17
CA TYR A 186 19.92 7.75 -4.94
C TYR A 186 20.46 7.95 -3.53
N ALA A 187 20.99 6.87 -2.95
CA ALA A 187 21.87 6.95 -1.80
C ALA A 187 23.32 7.15 -2.27
N LEU A 188 24.04 7.97 -1.55
CA LEU A 188 25.41 8.39 -1.83
C LEU A 188 26.28 8.24 -0.59
N ASN A 189 27.53 7.82 -0.80
CA ASN A 189 28.63 8.12 0.12
C ASN A 189 29.25 9.45 -0.30
N HIS A 190 29.39 10.39 0.62
CA HIS A 190 30.09 11.64 0.41
C HIS A 190 31.08 11.85 1.55
N SER A 191 32.36 11.52 1.32
CA SER A 191 33.40 11.56 2.35
C SER A 191 33.01 10.79 3.63
N GLY A 192 32.38 9.63 3.49
CA GLY A 192 31.93 8.77 4.59
C GLY A 192 30.54 9.10 5.14
N GLN A 193 29.89 10.14 4.68
CA GLN A 193 28.51 10.48 5.06
C GLN A 193 27.50 9.84 4.11
N LEU A 194 26.46 9.21 4.66
CA LEU A 194 25.32 8.73 3.92
C LEU A 194 24.37 9.89 3.58
N ARG A 195 24.14 10.08 2.28
CA ARG A 195 23.22 11.11 1.81
C ARG A 195 22.19 10.51 0.86
N VAL A 196 20.97 11.00 0.91
CA VAL A 196 19.93 10.69 -0.08
C VAL A 196 19.60 11.98 -0.84
N LYS A 197 19.71 11.94 -2.19
CA LYS A 197 19.46 13.08 -3.07
C LYS A 197 18.82 12.63 -4.38
N THR A 198 18.16 13.56 -5.05
CA THR A 198 17.75 13.38 -6.44
C THR A 198 18.95 13.74 -7.33
N LEU A 199 19.35 12.83 -8.22
CA LEU A 199 20.51 13.02 -9.06
C LEU A 199 20.16 13.39 -10.50
N TYR A 200 21.04 14.16 -11.09
CA TYR A 200 21.03 14.51 -12.51
C TYR A 200 22.48 14.44 -13.02
N ARG A 201 22.65 13.92 -14.24
CA ARG A 201 23.96 13.90 -14.91
C ARG A 201 24.28 15.29 -15.44
N THR A 202 25.52 15.70 -15.29
CA THR A 202 26.05 16.90 -15.95
C THR A 202 27.05 16.55 -17.05
N PRO A 203 27.25 17.40 -18.07
CA PRO A 203 28.27 17.17 -19.08
C PRO A 203 29.66 16.93 -18.46
N GLY A 204 30.45 16.05 -19.06
CA GLY A 204 31.77 15.70 -18.53
C GLY A 204 31.79 14.63 -17.43
N GLY A 205 30.68 13.91 -17.23
CA GLY A 205 30.60 12.81 -16.27
C GLY A 205 30.39 13.23 -14.81
N GLY A 206 30.09 14.49 -14.58
CA GLY A 206 29.73 15.02 -13.26
C GLY A 206 28.28 14.76 -12.89
N ILE A 207 27.88 15.23 -11.70
CA ILE A 207 26.54 15.11 -11.17
C ILE A 207 26.05 16.42 -10.57
N ARG A 208 24.72 16.63 -10.62
CA ARG A 208 24.00 17.60 -9.81
C ARG A 208 23.17 16.84 -8.79
N MET A 209 23.38 17.16 -7.53
CA MET A 209 22.62 16.66 -6.39
C MET A 209 21.55 17.66 -6.02
N ARG A 210 20.31 17.21 -5.98
CA ARG A 210 19.17 18.05 -5.66
C ARG A 210 18.43 17.54 -4.42
N SER A 211 18.18 18.45 -3.50
CA SER A 211 17.30 18.24 -2.35
C SER A 211 15.84 18.53 -2.72
N TYR A 212 14.86 17.96 -2.00
CA TYR A 212 13.48 18.42 -2.12
C TYR A 212 13.28 19.75 -1.38
N ASN A 213 13.86 19.90 -0.19
CA ASN A 213 13.90 21.17 0.54
C ASN A 213 15.01 22.08 -0.05
N ARG A 214 14.68 22.74 -1.16
CA ARG A 214 15.67 23.59 -1.89
C ARG A 214 15.93 24.93 -1.24
N GLU A 215 14.99 25.41 -0.43
CA GLU A 215 15.11 26.71 0.23
C GLU A 215 16.27 26.69 1.24
N GLU A 216 16.41 25.60 1.98
CA GLU A 216 17.50 25.43 2.95
C GLU A 216 18.71 24.68 2.36
N HIS A 217 18.50 23.85 1.34
CA HIS A 217 19.51 22.97 0.74
C HIS A 217 19.55 23.15 -0.78
N PRO A 218 20.27 24.16 -1.29
CA PRO A 218 20.39 24.44 -2.72
C PRO A 218 21.03 23.25 -3.47
N ASP A 219 20.86 23.26 -4.79
CA ASP A 219 21.49 22.27 -5.66
C ASP A 219 23.02 22.33 -5.52
N GLU A 220 23.66 21.18 -5.46
CA GLU A 220 25.11 21.03 -5.44
C GLU A 220 25.54 20.38 -6.76
N GLU A 221 26.55 20.94 -7.42
CA GLU A 221 27.11 20.36 -8.66
C GLU A 221 28.57 19.97 -8.44
N TYR A 222 28.93 18.81 -8.97
CA TYR A 222 30.27 18.24 -8.87
C TYR A 222 30.71 17.71 -10.23
N SER A 223 31.89 18.12 -10.68
CA SER A 223 32.57 17.49 -11.82
C SER A 223 33.04 16.06 -11.48
N ALA A 224 33.40 15.28 -12.48
CA ALA A 224 33.95 13.95 -12.25
C ALA A 224 35.24 13.98 -11.38
N GLU A 225 36.07 15.00 -11.53
CA GLU A 225 37.30 15.20 -10.73
C GLU A 225 36.97 15.53 -9.28
N GLU A 226 35.99 16.43 -9.04
CA GLU A 226 35.55 16.80 -7.70
C GLU A 226 34.88 15.62 -6.99
N MET A 227 34.14 14.76 -7.71
CA MET A 227 33.58 13.54 -7.13
C MET A 227 34.66 12.63 -6.59
N LEU A 228 35.75 12.45 -7.33
CA LEU A 228 36.90 11.65 -6.88
C LEU A 228 37.60 12.28 -5.67
N GLN A 229 37.85 13.60 -5.72
CA GLN A 229 38.52 14.31 -4.62
C GLN A 229 37.72 14.29 -3.32
N LYS A 230 36.39 14.36 -3.41
CA LYS A 230 35.46 14.42 -2.29
C LYS A 230 34.90 13.04 -1.91
N ASP A 231 35.42 11.97 -2.48
CA ASP A 231 34.93 10.59 -2.26
C ASP A 231 33.39 10.50 -2.39
N ILE A 232 32.87 11.04 -3.51
CA ILE A 232 31.45 10.98 -3.81
C ILE A 232 31.17 9.74 -4.64
N ILE A 233 30.52 8.74 -4.02
CA ILE A 233 30.21 7.47 -4.65
C ILE A 233 28.71 7.25 -4.64
N VAL A 234 28.12 6.90 -5.79
CA VAL A 234 26.73 6.48 -5.86
C VAL A 234 26.61 5.06 -5.32
N ILE A 235 25.97 4.89 -4.18
CA ILE A 235 25.74 3.59 -3.53
C ILE A 235 24.69 2.79 -4.32
N GLY A 236 23.59 3.44 -4.70
CA GLY A 236 22.53 2.79 -5.45
C GLY A 236 21.28 3.63 -5.57
N LYS A 237 20.35 3.13 -6.39
CA LYS A 237 19.06 3.78 -6.66
C LYS A 237 18.05 3.44 -5.59
N VAL A 238 17.30 4.44 -5.12
CA VAL A 238 16.16 4.23 -4.21
C VAL A 238 15.02 3.58 -5.00
N PHE A 239 14.57 2.41 -4.54
CA PHE A 239 13.44 1.69 -5.12
C PHE A 239 12.19 1.67 -4.23
N TRP A 240 12.35 1.96 -2.94
CA TRP A 240 11.27 1.96 -1.96
C TRP A 240 11.57 2.95 -0.84
N TYR A 241 10.53 3.46 -0.18
CA TYR A 241 10.67 4.24 1.04
C TYR A 241 9.47 4.08 1.98
N SER A 242 9.70 4.30 3.26
CA SER A 242 8.71 4.33 4.33
C SER A 242 8.89 5.58 5.19
N VAL A 243 7.78 6.19 5.52
CA VAL A 243 7.71 7.36 6.39
C VAL A 243 6.86 6.99 7.59
N LEU A 244 7.37 7.23 8.79
CA LEU A 244 6.62 7.14 10.03
C LEU A 244 6.18 8.56 10.40
N LEU A 245 4.89 8.74 10.68
CA LEU A 245 4.27 10.03 11.03
C LEU A 245 4.09 10.14 12.54
#